data_06e4260372078b9ee1dd1c0a4d6ce14e
#
_entry.id   06e4260372078b9ee1dd1c0a4d6ce14e
#
_cell.length_a   1.000
_cell.length_b   1.000
_cell.length_c   1.000
_cell.angle_alpha   90.00
_cell.angle_beta   90.00
_cell.angle_gamma   90.00
#
_symmetry.space_group_name_H-M   'P 1'
#
loop_
_entity.id
_entity.type
_entity.pdbx_description
1 polymer ?
#
loop_
_entity_poly.entity_id
_entity_poly.type
_entity_poly.pdbx_seq_one_letter_code
_entity_poly.pdbx_strand_id
1 'polypeptide(L)'
;MTYLFNLIKVHFLVVIATNILFSQRVVGYYPQWVQGSLPISSIDFSVVSHVNHAFAWPDENADIQSYSNMFNISNAQTIHSQGAKFLLSLGGWGNDVGFEAVVSSPSLRNDFINNLIDICDNYGYDGVDLDWEHPNSTQNRQYLNLLVAEMDSMFNDFDSELLITMAVPISNWSGQWYDFNFLKSHIDFFNAMTYDIHGGWSSNAGHNSPLFQSPPGDSDGSCSTGIGYLATTRGIPREKINLGIPFWGKKYSTYDINQSFSGTVEDMWYHEIVPLIGNGWSYHWDSNAFCPYLIKDDETKIITFDNPESIGFKCEYAKTQNLGGVMIWALGYDIVNGGQELIQSIGENYLKNDSENINLFPESISIKAYPNPFNSNCKIEFELPNDEFLNIDIYSIRGEFIENLFSGEKSKGQHRYHWNVNSMISDISSGVFFISLNSERINAATKILYLK
;
A
#
# COMPACT_ATOMS: atom_id res chain seq x y z
N MET A 1 50.27 53.02 29.24
CA MET A 1 48.89 52.58 29.60
C MET A 1 48.21 52.14 28.36
N THR A 2 48.27 50.85 28.08
CA THR A 2 47.73 50.28 26.84
C THR A 2 46.62 49.33 27.23
N TYR A 3 45.39 49.66 26.86
CA TYR A 3 44.24 48.77 27.08
C TYR A 3 44.11 47.74 25.97
N LEU A 4 44.24 46.46 26.32
CA LEU A 4 43.93 45.35 25.47
C LEU A 4 42.41 45.14 25.44
N PHE A 5 41.81 45.27 24.28
CA PHE A 5 40.43 44.80 24.02
C PHE A 5 40.48 43.35 23.55
N ASN A 6 39.98 42.45 24.39
CA ASN A 6 39.70 41.08 24.04
C ASN A 6 38.36 41.01 23.28
N LEU A 7 38.40 40.73 21.97
CA LEU A 7 37.24 40.40 21.17
C LEU A 7 36.94 38.89 21.34
N ILE A 8 35.91 38.55 22.07
CA ILE A 8 35.33 37.20 22.11
C ILE A 8 34.53 37.03 20.83
N LYS A 9 35.04 36.23 19.88
CA LYS A 9 34.28 35.78 18.73
C LYS A 9 33.32 34.65 19.17
N VAL A 10 32.03 34.99 19.32
CA VAL A 10 30.97 34.02 19.46
C VAL A 10 30.68 33.42 18.08
N HIS A 11 31.05 32.19 17.85
CA HIS A 11 30.66 31.44 16.67
C HIS A 11 29.23 30.91 16.90
N PHE A 12 28.27 31.54 16.25
CA PHE A 12 26.93 30.96 16.11
C PHE A 12 27.03 29.77 15.12
N LEU A 13 26.96 28.55 15.65
CA LEU A 13 26.77 27.37 14.86
C LEU A 13 25.27 27.33 14.40
N VAL A 14 25.00 27.82 13.19
CA VAL A 14 23.70 27.64 12.57
C VAL A 14 23.62 26.17 12.14
N VAL A 15 22.99 25.34 12.96
CA VAL A 15 22.58 24.01 12.53
C VAL A 15 21.41 24.20 11.56
N ILE A 16 21.72 24.22 10.27
CA ILE A 16 20.70 24.06 9.24
C ILE A 16 20.26 22.62 9.33
N ALA A 17 19.13 22.38 10.00
CA ALA A 17 18.40 21.13 9.84
C ALA A 17 17.92 21.10 8.38
N THR A 18 18.69 20.47 7.51
CA THR A 18 18.19 20.04 6.20
C THR A 18 17.15 18.98 6.48
N ASN A 19 15.88 19.39 6.53
CA ASN A 19 14.79 18.48 6.24
C ASN A 19 15.10 17.94 4.83
N ILE A 20 15.62 16.74 4.75
CA ILE A 20 15.63 15.97 3.50
C ILE A 20 14.14 15.69 3.28
N LEU A 21 13.51 16.55 2.49
CA LEU A 21 12.23 16.26 1.87
C LEU A 21 12.53 15.08 0.95
N PHE A 22 12.26 13.85 1.40
CA PHE A 22 12.19 12.73 0.50
C PHE A 22 11.16 13.12 -0.56
N SER A 23 11.60 13.21 -1.80
CA SER A 23 10.70 13.47 -2.92
C SER A 23 9.65 12.37 -2.93
N GLN A 24 8.38 12.76 -2.81
CA GLN A 24 7.25 11.83 -2.87
C GLN A 24 7.26 11.13 -4.23
N ARG A 25 7.43 9.81 -4.26
CA ARG A 25 7.45 9.04 -5.51
C ARG A 25 6.03 8.69 -5.93
N VAL A 26 5.75 8.83 -7.22
CA VAL A 26 4.60 8.22 -7.88
C VAL A 26 5.14 7.34 -8.99
N VAL A 27 5.10 6.02 -8.76
CA VAL A 27 5.61 5.01 -9.69
C VAL A 27 4.43 4.49 -10.51
N GLY A 28 4.49 4.59 -11.83
CA GLY A 28 3.46 4.06 -12.73
C GLY A 28 3.99 2.88 -13.54
N TYR A 29 3.37 1.71 -13.39
CA TYR A 29 3.63 0.61 -14.31
C TYR A 29 2.97 0.90 -15.65
N TYR A 30 3.76 0.80 -16.71
CA TYR A 30 3.36 1.11 -18.09
C TYR A 30 3.45 -0.14 -18.97
N PRO A 31 2.40 -0.96 -19.00
CA PRO A 31 2.39 -2.19 -19.78
C PRO A 31 2.40 -1.95 -21.28
N GLN A 32 3.04 -2.84 -22.01
CA GLN A 32 3.13 -2.75 -23.47
C GLN A 32 1.74 -2.73 -24.14
N TRP A 33 0.76 -3.45 -23.62
CA TRP A 33 -0.59 -3.54 -24.20
C TRP A 33 -1.44 -2.28 -24.05
N VAL A 34 -1.06 -1.32 -23.20
CA VAL A 34 -1.76 -0.02 -23.09
C VAL A 34 -1.16 1.07 -23.98
N GLN A 35 0.01 0.86 -24.56
CA GLN A 35 0.75 1.88 -25.30
C GLN A 35 0.01 2.39 -26.55
N GLY A 36 -0.91 1.58 -27.10
CA GLY A 36 -1.79 2.01 -28.19
C GLY A 36 -2.89 2.99 -27.77
N SER A 37 -3.38 2.89 -26.53
CA SER A 37 -4.42 3.75 -25.95
C SER A 37 -3.83 4.91 -25.14
N LEU A 38 -2.66 4.70 -24.53
CA LEU A 38 -1.92 5.72 -23.78
C LEU A 38 -0.50 5.85 -24.37
N PRO A 39 -0.27 6.68 -25.39
CA PRO A 39 1.09 6.99 -25.82
C PRO A 39 1.90 7.61 -24.67
N ILE A 40 3.20 7.34 -24.64
CA ILE A 40 4.10 7.81 -23.55
C ILE A 40 4.00 9.32 -23.32
N SER A 41 3.84 10.10 -24.39
CA SER A 41 3.67 11.56 -24.33
C SER A 41 2.34 12.01 -23.69
N SER A 42 1.42 11.09 -23.46
CA SER A 42 0.11 11.33 -22.83
C SER A 42 0.07 10.92 -21.34
N ILE A 43 1.17 10.39 -20.82
CA ILE A 43 1.33 10.17 -19.38
C ILE A 43 1.40 11.54 -18.68
N ASP A 44 0.67 11.70 -17.58
CA ASP A 44 0.74 12.94 -16.79
C ASP A 44 2.00 12.95 -15.91
N PHE A 45 3.10 13.48 -16.48
CA PHE A 45 4.37 13.62 -15.78
C PHE A 45 4.38 14.74 -14.72
N SER A 46 3.32 15.52 -14.60
CA SER A 46 3.17 16.38 -13.42
C SER A 46 2.86 15.58 -12.15
N VAL A 47 2.42 14.32 -12.33
CA VAL A 47 2.09 13.37 -11.25
C VAL A 47 3.08 12.21 -11.23
N VAL A 48 3.32 11.54 -12.36
CA VAL A 48 4.16 10.33 -12.43
C VAL A 48 5.64 10.71 -12.46
N SER A 49 6.39 10.30 -11.44
CA SER A 49 7.83 10.56 -11.30
C SER A 49 8.72 9.42 -11.77
N HIS A 50 8.20 8.20 -11.80
CA HIS A 50 8.90 6.98 -12.24
C HIS A 50 7.97 6.15 -13.11
N VAL A 51 8.47 5.68 -14.24
CA VAL A 51 7.74 4.79 -15.15
C VAL A 51 8.41 3.43 -15.15
N ASN A 52 7.72 2.39 -14.68
CA ASN A 52 8.16 1.00 -14.78
C ASN A 52 7.60 0.40 -16.08
N HIS A 53 8.47 0.20 -17.08
CA HIS A 53 8.10 -0.32 -18.39
C HIS A 53 7.91 -1.84 -18.33
N ALA A 54 6.71 -2.31 -18.41
CA ALA A 54 6.32 -3.68 -18.15
C ALA A 54 5.92 -4.41 -19.44
N PHE A 55 6.46 -5.58 -19.75
CA PHE A 55 7.48 -6.35 -19.04
C PHE A 55 8.56 -6.89 -19.96
N ALA A 56 9.76 -7.12 -19.40
CA ALA A 56 10.73 -8.02 -19.97
C ALA A 56 10.99 -9.17 -18.97
N TRP A 57 11.60 -10.25 -19.38
CA TRP A 57 11.92 -11.40 -18.52
C TRP A 57 13.12 -12.18 -19.07
N PRO A 58 13.89 -12.89 -18.22
CA PRO A 58 14.94 -13.77 -18.69
C PRO A 58 14.37 -15.05 -19.30
N ASP A 59 15.07 -15.61 -20.27
CA ASP A 59 14.91 -17.02 -20.60
C ASP A 59 15.92 -17.89 -19.81
N GLU A 60 15.91 -19.20 -20.05
CA GLU A 60 16.78 -20.15 -19.36
C GLU A 60 18.29 -19.96 -19.64
N ASN A 61 18.64 -19.19 -20.68
CA ASN A 61 20.02 -18.86 -21.05
C ASN A 61 20.45 -17.46 -20.59
N ALA A 62 19.62 -16.76 -19.82
CA ALA A 62 19.81 -15.37 -19.39
C ALA A 62 19.60 -14.33 -20.50
N ASP A 63 19.08 -14.71 -21.66
CA ASP A 63 18.71 -13.75 -22.70
C ASP A 63 17.40 -13.03 -22.31
N ILE A 64 17.38 -11.70 -22.53
CA ILE A 64 16.24 -10.88 -22.15
C ILE A 64 15.15 -10.98 -23.25
N GLN A 65 14.03 -11.53 -22.86
CA GLN A 65 12.80 -11.58 -23.64
C GLN A 65 11.93 -10.38 -23.32
N SER A 66 11.10 -9.94 -24.28
CA SER A 66 10.15 -8.85 -24.08
C SER A 66 9.01 -8.90 -25.09
N TYR A 67 7.98 -8.09 -24.86
CA TYR A 67 6.97 -7.83 -25.87
C TYR A 67 7.57 -7.12 -27.09
N SER A 68 6.93 -7.28 -28.25
CA SER A 68 7.40 -6.68 -29.52
C SER A 68 7.52 -5.15 -29.42
N ASN A 69 8.62 -4.60 -29.95
CA ASN A 69 8.90 -3.17 -30.01
C ASN A 69 9.00 -2.48 -28.64
N MET A 70 9.30 -3.19 -27.60
CA MET A 70 9.42 -2.63 -26.24
C MET A 70 10.63 -1.70 -26.13
N PHE A 71 11.80 -2.12 -26.62
CA PHE A 71 13.05 -1.38 -26.50
C PHE A 71 13.15 -0.27 -27.55
N ASN A 72 12.98 0.99 -27.10
CA ASN A 72 13.05 2.17 -27.95
C ASN A 72 13.60 3.36 -27.17
N ILE A 73 14.78 3.86 -27.57
CA ILE A 73 15.45 5.00 -26.93
C ILE A 73 14.59 6.29 -26.91
N SER A 74 13.68 6.47 -27.87
CA SER A 74 12.80 7.65 -27.89
C SER A 74 11.83 7.69 -26.70
N ASN A 75 11.53 6.54 -26.10
CA ASN A 75 10.71 6.47 -24.90
C ASN A 75 11.45 7.11 -23.71
N ALA A 76 12.70 6.71 -23.47
CA ALA A 76 13.54 7.30 -22.44
C ALA A 76 13.74 8.81 -22.67
N GLN A 77 14.03 9.25 -23.90
CA GLN A 77 14.16 10.67 -24.23
C GLN A 77 12.91 11.47 -23.90
N THR A 78 11.73 10.91 -24.17
CA THR A 78 10.46 11.56 -23.84
C THR A 78 10.27 11.69 -22.34
N ILE A 79 10.46 10.59 -21.58
CA ILE A 79 10.30 10.54 -20.13
C ILE A 79 11.30 11.46 -19.43
N HIS A 80 12.58 11.41 -19.81
CA HIS A 80 13.63 12.25 -19.25
C HIS A 80 13.40 13.74 -19.52
N SER A 81 12.84 14.09 -20.69
CA SER A 81 12.50 15.48 -20.99
C SER A 81 11.45 16.08 -20.04
N GLN A 82 10.70 15.22 -19.35
CA GLN A 82 9.71 15.57 -18.33
C GLN A 82 10.27 15.48 -16.89
N GLY A 83 11.54 15.08 -16.73
CA GLY A 83 12.19 14.96 -15.43
C GLY A 83 11.83 13.67 -14.65
N ALA A 84 11.20 12.72 -15.31
CA ALA A 84 10.84 11.43 -14.70
C ALA A 84 11.92 10.36 -14.98
N LYS A 85 11.95 9.32 -14.16
CA LYS A 85 12.80 8.14 -14.28
C LYS A 85 12.12 7.05 -15.10
N PHE A 86 12.91 6.25 -15.81
CA PHE A 86 12.44 5.16 -16.66
C PHE A 86 13.13 3.86 -16.28
N LEU A 87 12.39 2.89 -15.73
CA LEU A 87 12.92 1.60 -15.28
C LEU A 87 12.35 0.46 -16.13
N LEU A 88 13.17 -0.57 -16.37
CA LEU A 88 12.72 -1.79 -17.02
C LEU A 88 12.17 -2.75 -15.96
N SER A 89 10.87 -3.06 -15.99
CA SER A 89 10.27 -4.02 -15.09
C SER A 89 10.43 -5.44 -15.63
N LEU A 90 10.92 -6.33 -14.76
CA LEU A 90 11.37 -7.69 -15.09
C LEU A 90 10.48 -8.72 -14.41
N GLY A 91 9.72 -9.48 -15.21
CA GLY A 91 8.82 -10.52 -14.72
C GLY A 91 7.35 -10.21 -14.94
N GLY A 92 6.63 -10.01 -13.86
CA GLY A 92 5.17 -9.95 -13.83
C GLY A 92 4.53 -11.33 -13.86
N TRP A 93 3.26 -11.40 -13.48
CA TRP A 93 2.54 -12.68 -13.35
C TRP A 93 2.64 -13.55 -14.61
N GLY A 94 3.20 -14.76 -14.46
CA GLY A 94 3.34 -15.75 -15.53
C GLY A 94 4.60 -15.62 -16.38
N ASN A 95 5.48 -14.64 -16.16
CA ASN A 95 6.75 -14.46 -16.88
C ASN A 95 7.98 -14.83 -16.01
N ASP A 96 7.90 -15.91 -15.26
CA ASP A 96 8.88 -16.31 -14.25
C ASP A 96 9.78 -17.48 -14.67
N VAL A 97 9.55 -18.09 -15.85
CA VAL A 97 10.18 -19.34 -16.30
C VAL A 97 11.71 -19.31 -16.28
N GLY A 98 12.34 -18.21 -16.71
CA GLY A 98 13.79 -18.09 -16.77
C GLY A 98 14.45 -17.73 -15.44
N PHE A 99 13.70 -17.15 -14.48
CA PHE A 99 14.29 -16.67 -13.22
C PHE A 99 14.95 -17.79 -12.42
N GLU A 100 14.32 -18.96 -12.27
CA GLU A 100 14.89 -20.06 -11.49
C GLU A 100 16.22 -20.56 -12.09
N ALA A 101 16.33 -20.63 -13.41
CA ALA A 101 17.56 -21.00 -14.09
C ALA A 101 18.65 -19.95 -13.84
N VAL A 102 18.32 -18.69 -14.09
CA VAL A 102 19.26 -17.57 -13.95
C VAL A 102 19.77 -17.45 -12.52
N VAL A 103 18.87 -17.39 -11.52
CA VAL A 103 19.29 -17.15 -10.12
C VAL A 103 20.13 -18.29 -9.55
N SER A 104 19.96 -19.53 -10.05
CA SER A 104 20.68 -20.71 -9.54
C SER A 104 22.12 -20.80 -10.01
N SER A 105 22.47 -20.19 -11.15
CA SER A 105 23.78 -20.29 -11.79
C SER A 105 24.59 -18.99 -11.71
N PRO A 106 25.79 -18.99 -11.10
CA PRO A 106 26.65 -17.80 -11.06
C PRO A 106 26.98 -17.23 -12.45
N SER A 107 27.16 -18.10 -13.47
CA SER A 107 27.42 -17.64 -14.83
C SER A 107 26.21 -16.97 -15.42
N LEU A 108 25.02 -17.58 -15.31
CA LEU A 108 23.79 -17.00 -15.86
C LEU A 108 23.39 -15.72 -15.14
N ARG A 109 23.62 -15.60 -13.82
CA ARG A 109 23.40 -14.32 -13.12
C ARG A 109 24.31 -13.22 -13.68
N ASN A 110 25.61 -13.53 -13.86
CA ASN A 110 26.55 -12.57 -14.46
C ASN A 110 26.13 -12.16 -15.88
N ASP A 111 25.74 -13.12 -16.72
CA ASP A 111 25.33 -12.85 -18.10
C ASP A 111 24.03 -12.03 -18.11
N PHE A 112 23.06 -12.37 -17.26
CA PHE A 112 21.82 -11.62 -17.11
C PHE A 112 22.03 -10.17 -16.68
N ILE A 113 22.89 -9.94 -15.68
CA ILE A 113 23.18 -8.58 -15.19
C ILE A 113 23.89 -7.76 -16.28
N ASN A 114 24.84 -8.35 -17.02
CA ASN A 114 25.49 -7.66 -18.14
C ASN A 114 24.48 -7.31 -19.24
N ASN A 115 23.58 -8.23 -19.60
CA ASN A 115 22.51 -7.97 -20.57
C ASN A 115 21.59 -6.82 -20.12
N LEU A 116 21.31 -6.72 -18.81
CA LEU A 116 20.52 -5.61 -18.26
C LEU A 116 21.28 -4.27 -18.33
N ILE A 117 22.59 -4.26 -18.01
CA ILE A 117 23.44 -3.08 -18.15
C ILE A 117 23.46 -2.60 -19.61
N ASP A 118 23.66 -3.52 -20.56
CA ASP A 118 23.66 -3.20 -21.99
C ASP A 118 22.30 -2.62 -22.44
N ILE A 119 21.19 -3.13 -21.92
CA ILE A 119 19.86 -2.60 -22.21
C ILE A 119 19.67 -1.21 -21.59
N CYS A 120 20.09 -1.01 -20.35
CA CYS A 120 19.98 0.31 -19.70
C CYS A 120 20.80 1.36 -20.49
N ASP A 121 22.03 1.05 -20.86
CA ASP A 121 22.90 1.95 -21.62
C ASP A 121 22.34 2.23 -23.02
N ASN A 122 21.97 1.20 -23.76
CA ASN A 122 21.53 1.34 -25.16
C ASN A 122 20.16 2.02 -25.32
N TYR A 123 19.24 1.82 -24.35
CA TYR A 123 17.87 2.30 -24.44
C TYR A 123 17.52 3.37 -23.41
N GLY A 124 18.47 3.76 -22.56
CA GLY A 124 18.34 4.87 -21.63
C GLY A 124 17.43 4.58 -20.45
N TYR A 125 17.42 3.33 -19.95
CA TYR A 125 16.74 3.06 -18.68
C TYR A 125 17.60 3.54 -17.51
N ASP A 126 16.96 4.11 -16.49
CA ASP A 126 17.58 4.54 -15.23
C ASP A 126 17.74 3.38 -14.22
N GLY A 127 17.54 2.15 -14.64
CA GLY A 127 17.62 0.98 -13.79
C GLY A 127 16.56 -0.06 -14.08
N VAL A 128 16.36 -0.96 -13.14
CA VAL A 128 15.43 -2.09 -13.26
C VAL A 128 14.50 -2.18 -12.07
N ASP A 129 13.35 -2.79 -12.31
CA ASP A 129 12.37 -3.15 -11.29
C ASP A 129 12.17 -4.67 -11.32
N LEU A 130 12.43 -5.35 -10.21
CA LEU A 130 12.32 -6.80 -10.10
C LEU A 130 10.90 -7.18 -9.69
N ASP A 131 10.19 -7.86 -10.56
CA ASP A 131 8.81 -8.32 -10.34
C ASP A 131 8.70 -9.84 -10.56
N TRP A 132 9.58 -10.60 -9.92
CA TRP A 132 9.51 -12.07 -9.95
C TRP A 132 8.39 -12.57 -9.04
N GLU A 133 7.36 -13.14 -9.65
CA GLU A 133 6.16 -13.62 -8.95
C GLU A 133 6.02 -15.15 -9.04
N HIS A 134 6.58 -15.95 -8.10
CA HIS A 134 7.34 -15.52 -6.93
C HIS A 134 8.48 -16.53 -6.68
N PRO A 135 9.60 -16.16 -5.96
CA PRO A 135 10.41 -17.18 -5.32
C PRO A 135 9.51 -18.06 -4.45
N ASN A 136 9.74 -19.38 -4.45
CA ASN A 136 8.81 -20.33 -3.84
C ASN A 136 9.49 -21.33 -2.90
N SER A 137 10.77 -21.12 -2.60
CA SER A 137 11.58 -22.00 -1.75
C SER A 137 12.66 -21.24 -1.00
N THR A 138 13.19 -21.86 0.06
CA THR A 138 14.35 -21.34 0.80
C THR A 138 15.55 -21.18 -0.13
N GLN A 139 15.69 -22.05 -1.12
CA GLN A 139 16.80 -21.99 -2.08
C GLN A 139 16.64 -20.79 -3.01
N ASN A 140 15.44 -20.56 -3.57
CA ASN A 140 15.16 -19.41 -4.43
C ASN A 140 15.30 -18.09 -3.65
N ARG A 141 14.92 -18.07 -2.37
CA ARG A 141 15.19 -16.93 -1.48
C ARG A 141 16.68 -16.61 -1.38
N GLN A 142 17.56 -17.62 -1.21
CA GLN A 142 18.99 -17.43 -1.14
C GLN A 142 19.58 -16.97 -2.48
N TYR A 143 19.11 -17.55 -3.56
CA TYR A 143 19.52 -17.19 -4.91
C TYR A 143 19.11 -15.78 -5.30
N LEU A 144 17.91 -15.33 -4.90
CA LEU A 144 17.46 -13.95 -5.09
C LEU A 144 18.41 -12.96 -4.37
N ASN A 145 18.85 -13.28 -3.14
CA ASN A 145 19.83 -12.47 -2.43
C ASN A 145 21.14 -12.36 -3.20
N LEU A 146 21.62 -13.47 -3.80
CA LEU A 146 22.84 -13.45 -4.61
C LEU A 146 22.67 -12.60 -5.87
N LEU A 147 21.55 -12.76 -6.59
CA LEU A 147 21.26 -11.96 -7.77
C LEU A 147 21.27 -10.47 -7.44
N VAL A 148 20.54 -10.08 -6.39
CA VAL A 148 20.43 -8.67 -6.01
C VAL A 148 21.75 -8.07 -5.55
N ALA A 149 22.55 -8.82 -4.77
CA ALA A 149 23.86 -8.34 -4.34
C ALA A 149 24.87 -8.19 -5.51
N GLU A 150 24.87 -9.16 -6.43
CA GLU A 150 25.71 -9.12 -7.63
C GLU A 150 25.28 -7.96 -8.55
N MET A 151 23.96 -7.76 -8.72
CA MET A 151 23.38 -6.66 -9.50
C MET A 151 23.73 -5.30 -8.91
N ASP A 152 23.53 -5.10 -7.60
CA ASP A 152 23.90 -3.87 -6.90
C ASP A 152 25.38 -3.53 -7.08
N SER A 153 26.28 -4.53 -6.93
CA SER A 153 27.70 -4.32 -7.16
C SER A 153 28.03 -3.94 -8.59
N MET A 154 27.49 -4.67 -9.58
CA MET A 154 27.81 -4.45 -10.99
C MET A 154 27.20 -3.17 -11.54
N PHE A 155 25.99 -2.79 -11.08
CA PHE A 155 25.36 -1.52 -11.42
C PHE A 155 26.16 -0.36 -10.87
N ASN A 156 26.56 -0.40 -9.59
CA ASN A 156 27.40 0.64 -8.98
C ASN A 156 28.77 0.78 -9.66
N ASP A 157 29.36 -0.33 -10.12
CA ASP A 157 30.63 -0.30 -10.86
C ASP A 157 30.47 0.31 -12.26
N PHE A 158 29.32 0.15 -12.90
CA PHE A 158 29.00 0.70 -14.23
C PHE A 158 28.51 2.15 -14.13
N ASP A 159 27.41 2.39 -13.40
CA ASP A 159 26.82 3.68 -13.10
C ASP A 159 26.06 3.65 -11.78
N SER A 160 26.56 4.37 -10.79
CA SER A 160 25.99 4.42 -9.43
C SER A 160 24.61 5.11 -9.34
N GLU A 161 24.10 5.68 -10.43
CA GLU A 161 22.77 6.28 -10.49
C GLU A 161 21.69 5.30 -10.97
N LEU A 162 22.07 4.09 -11.42
CA LEU A 162 21.13 3.04 -11.80
C LEU A 162 20.38 2.51 -10.57
N LEU A 163 19.07 2.50 -10.67
CA LEU A 163 18.18 2.06 -9.60
C LEU A 163 17.89 0.55 -9.69
N ILE A 164 17.75 -0.08 -8.53
CA ILE A 164 17.20 -1.42 -8.39
C ILE A 164 15.98 -1.34 -7.51
N THR A 165 14.80 -1.56 -8.08
CA THR A 165 13.53 -1.55 -7.35
C THR A 165 12.88 -2.93 -7.37
N MET A 166 11.85 -3.14 -6.56
CA MET A 166 11.23 -4.46 -6.48
C MET A 166 9.75 -4.37 -6.15
N ALA A 167 8.91 -5.06 -6.95
CA ALA A 167 7.55 -5.37 -6.57
C ALA A 167 7.54 -6.47 -5.50
N VAL A 168 6.70 -6.33 -4.46
CA VAL A 168 6.72 -7.24 -3.34
C VAL A 168 5.32 -7.58 -2.82
N PRO A 169 5.13 -8.85 -2.39
CA PRO A 169 3.88 -9.29 -1.75
C PRO A 169 3.75 -8.68 -0.35
N ILE A 170 2.50 -8.53 0.09
CA ILE A 170 2.15 -7.87 1.35
C ILE A 170 1.74 -8.82 2.47
N SER A 171 1.94 -10.11 2.28
CA SER A 171 1.60 -11.13 3.27
C SER A 171 2.66 -12.23 3.35
N ASN A 172 2.57 -13.06 4.37
CA ASN A 172 3.51 -14.17 4.54
C ASN A 172 3.29 -15.32 3.53
N TRP A 173 2.22 -15.29 2.73
CA TRP A 173 1.93 -16.35 1.74
C TRP A 173 3.12 -16.57 0.80
N SER A 174 3.56 -15.56 0.08
CA SER A 174 4.77 -15.57 -0.75
C SER A 174 5.93 -14.77 -0.12
N GLY A 175 5.64 -13.77 0.72
CA GLY A 175 6.65 -12.94 1.38
C GLY A 175 7.59 -13.69 2.32
N GLN A 176 7.27 -14.92 2.75
CA GLN A 176 8.21 -15.79 3.48
C GLN A 176 9.45 -16.14 2.67
N TRP A 177 9.37 -16.10 1.35
CA TRP A 177 10.44 -16.41 0.41
C TRP A 177 11.31 -15.21 0.02
N TYR A 178 11.09 -14.04 0.65
CA TYR A 178 11.92 -12.84 0.49
C TYR A 178 12.72 -12.59 1.78
N ASP A 179 14.02 -12.37 1.66
CA ASP A 179 14.86 -11.93 2.77
C ASP A 179 14.91 -10.41 2.87
N PHE A 180 13.81 -9.80 3.31
CA PHE A 180 13.70 -8.36 3.38
C PHE A 180 14.79 -7.70 4.25
N ASN A 181 15.35 -8.41 5.24
CA ASN A 181 16.45 -7.88 6.04
C ASN A 181 17.73 -7.71 5.23
N PHE A 182 17.95 -8.59 4.26
CA PHE A 182 19.04 -8.49 3.31
C PHE A 182 18.70 -7.49 2.20
N LEU A 183 17.56 -7.66 1.54
CA LEU A 183 17.14 -6.91 0.35
C LEU A 183 17.07 -5.40 0.59
N LYS A 184 16.62 -4.93 1.78
CA LYS A 184 16.46 -3.50 2.08
C LYS A 184 17.76 -2.70 2.03
N SER A 185 18.94 -3.34 2.03
CA SER A 185 20.24 -2.67 1.90
C SER A 185 20.72 -2.54 0.47
N HIS A 186 20.08 -3.26 -0.47
CA HIS A 186 20.48 -3.31 -1.88
C HIS A 186 19.37 -2.75 -2.81
N ILE A 187 18.12 -2.69 -2.35
CA ILE A 187 16.99 -2.19 -3.10
C ILE A 187 16.72 -0.73 -2.74
N ASP A 188 16.54 0.12 -3.73
CA ASP A 188 16.28 1.54 -3.55
C ASP A 188 14.90 1.78 -2.95
N PHE A 189 13.86 1.15 -3.51
CA PHE A 189 12.52 1.15 -2.96
C PHE A 189 11.71 -0.08 -3.38
N PHE A 190 10.67 -0.37 -2.60
CA PHE A 190 9.76 -1.50 -2.79
C PHE A 190 8.39 -1.01 -3.20
N ASN A 191 7.85 -1.61 -4.25
CA ASN A 191 6.49 -1.41 -4.73
C ASN A 191 5.59 -2.47 -4.08
N ALA A 192 4.89 -2.11 -3.01
CA ALA A 192 4.02 -3.04 -2.30
C ALA A 192 2.76 -3.32 -3.12
N MET A 193 2.52 -4.57 -3.47
CA MET A 193 1.32 -5.01 -4.21
C MET A 193 0.10 -5.05 -3.27
N THR A 194 -0.36 -3.89 -2.81
CA THR A 194 -1.51 -3.72 -1.91
C THR A 194 -2.85 -3.83 -2.64
N TYR A 195 -2.96 -4.82 -3.48
CA TYR A 195 -4.13 -5.22 -4.26
C TYR A 195 -4.13 -6.74 -4.42
N ASP A 196 -5.13 -7.28 -5.11
CA ASP A 196 -5.40 -8.72 -5.12
C ASP A 196 -5.53 -9.31 -3.71
N ILE A 197 -6.08 -8.49 -2.78
CA ILE A 197 -6.31 -8.90 -1.40
C ILE A 197 -7.43 -9.93 -1.37
N HIS A 198 -8.53 -9.68 -2.09
CA HIS A 198 -9.56 -10.68 -2.35
C HIS A 198 -9.62 -11.05 -3.83
N GLY A 199 -10.00 -12.28 -4.10
CA GLY A 199 -10.11 -12.83 -5.45
C GLY A 199 -10.77 -14.19 -5.47
N GLY A 200 -10.57 -14.96 -6.54
CA GLY A 200 -11.14 -16.31 -6.70
C GLY A 200 -10.64 -17.33 -5.67
N TRP A 201 -9.60 -17.01 -4.92
CA TRP A 201 -9.05 -17.81 -3.81
C TRP A 201 -9.69 -17.51 -2.46
N SER A 202 -10.43 -16.41 -2.33
CA SER A 202 -11.08 -16.00 -1.08
C SER A 202 -12.35 -16.81 -0.80
N SER A 203 -12.70 -16.96 0.47
CA SER A 203 -13.92 -17.65 0.87
C SER A 203 -15.18 -16.84 0.57
N ASN A 204 -15.06 -15.50 0.62
CA ASN A 204 -16.13 -14.54 0.37
C ASN A 204 -15.67 -13.47 -0.62
N ALA A 205 -16.64 -12.87 -1.31
CA ALA A 205 -16.38 -11.69 -2.15
C ALA A 205 -15.91 -10.52 -1.28
N GLY A 206 -14.82 -9.87 -1.68
CA GLY A 206 -14.23 -8.78 -0.94
C GLY A 206 -13.62 -7.72 -1.85
N HIS A 207 -13.16 -6.62 -1.27
CA HIS A 207 -12.51 -5.56 -2.02
C HIS A 207 -11.17 -6.01 -2.60
N ASN A 208 -10.88 -5.60 -3.84
CA ASN A 208 -9.58 -5.81 -4.47
C ASN A 208 -8.43 -5.22 -3.64
N SER A 209 -8.65 -4.01 -3.12
CA SER A 209 -7.62 -3.24 -2.41
C SER A 209 -8.24 -2.40 -1.27
N PRO A 210 -8.82 -3.02 -0.22
CA PRO A 210 -9.38 -2.29 0.90
C PRO A 210 -8.28 -1.57 1.68
N LEU A 211 -8.49 -0.30 2.03
CA LEU A 211 -7.51 0.43 2.85
C LEU A 211 -7.40 -0.20 4.24
N PHE A 212 -8.54 -0.53 4.86
CA PHE A 212 -8.63 -1.27 6.12
C PHE A 212 -9.47 -2.53 5.96
N GLN A 213 -9.36 -3.46 6.91
CA GLN A 213 -10.09 -4.74 6.84
C GLN A 213 -11.61 -4.55 6.91
N SER A 214 -12.33 -5.19 5.99
CA SER A 214 -13.77 -5.25 5.97
C SER A 214 -14.23 -6.68 5.59
N PRO A 215 -14.83 -7.40 6.56
CA PRO A 215 -15.14 -6.96 7.92
C PRO A 215 -13.89 -6.80 8.80
N PRO A 216 -13.97 -6.11 9.94
CA PRO A 216 -12.85 -6.04 10.88
C PRO A 216 -12.38 -7.45 11.27
N GLY A 217 -11.05 -7.69 11.18
CA GLY A 217 -10.46 -9.00 11.45
C GLY A 217 -10.47 -9.96 10.26
N ASP A 218 -10.78 -9.48 9.06
CA ASP A 218 -10.69 -10.26 7.83
C ASP A 218 -9.30 -10.89 7.65
N SER A 219 -9.28 -12.21 7.42
CA SER A 219 -8.03 -12.97 7.26
C SER A 219 -7.27 -12.64 5.98
N ASP A 220 -7.96 -12.16 4.95
CA ASP A 220 -7.35 -11.80 3.66
C ASP A 220 -6.59 -10.45 3.76
N GLY A 221 -6.95 -9.64 4.77
CA GLY A 221 -6.17 -8.46 5.13
C GLY A 221 -6.65 -7.16 4.48
N SER A 222 -5.71 -6.24 4.30
CA SER A 222 -5.94 -4.88 3.74
C SER A 222 -4.62 -4.22 3.36
N CYS A 223 -4.66 -3.06 2.71
CA CYS A 223 -3.47 -2.25 2.46
C CYS A 223 -2.72 -1.94 3.77
N SER A 224 -3.45 -1.53 4.82
CA SER A 224 -2.84 -1.17 6.11
C SER A 224 -2.16 -2.36 6.79
N THR A 225 -2.75 -3.57 6.75
CA THR A 225 -2.12 -4.77 7.29
C THR A 225 -0.90 -5.20 6.48
N GLY A 226 -0.95 -5.04 5.16
CA GLY A 226 0.17 -5.30 4.26
C GLY A 226 1.34 -4.35 4.48
N ILE A 227 1.09 -3.05 4.60
CA ILE A 227 2.13 -2.08 4.98
C ILE A 227 2.69 -2.38 6.38
N GLY A 228 1.84 -2.74 7.33
CA GLY A 228 2.27 -3.20 8.66
C GLY A 228 3.15 -4.44 8.61
N TYR A 229 2.83 -5.40 7.73
CA TYR A 229 3.66 -6.57 7.48
C TYR A 229 5.04 -6.18 6.97
N LEU A 230 5.14 -5.37 5.91
CA LEU A 230 6.43 -4.96 5.33
C LEU A 230 7.25 -4.10 6.29
N ALA A 231 6.65 -3.06 6.86
CA ALA A 231 7.37 -2.09 7.68
C ALA A 231 7.69 -2.63 9.09
N THR A 232 6.70 -3.24 9.76
CA THR A 232 6.85 -3.63 11.18
C THR A 232 7.35 -5.06 11.33
N THR A 233 6.77 -6.01 10.58
CA THR A 233 7.14 -7.43 10.72
C THR A 233 8.42 -7.76 9.97
N ARG A 234 8.61 -7.21 8.77
CA ARG A 234 9.78 -7.48 7.91
C ARG A 234 10.87 -6.41 8.02
N GLY A 235 10.59 -5.26 8.64
CA GLY A 235 11.56 -4.23 9.00
C GLY A 235 12.09 -3.42 7.82
N ILE A 236 11.28 -3.24 6.77
CA ILE A 236 11.60 -2.32 5.67
C ILE A 236 11.36 -0.89 6.16
N PRO A 237 12.31 0.04 5.96
CA PRO A 237 12.09 1.46 6.25
C PRO A 237 10.88 1.99 5.46
N ARG A 238 9.99 2.73 6.12
CA ARG A 238 8.74 3.21 5.51
C ARG A 238 8.98 4.08 4.29
N GLU A 239 10.02 4.89 4.30
CA GLU A 239 10.45 5.74 3.19
C GLU A 239 10.93 4.94 1.96
N LYS A 240 11.17 3.64 2.09
CA LYS A 240 11.46 2.73 1.00
C LYS A 240 10.22 1.99 0.45
N ILE A 241 9.04 2.17 1.02
CA ILE A 241 7.81 1.47 0.62
C ILE A 241 6.91 2.41 -0.16
N ASN A 242 6.45 1.99 -1.33
CA ASN A 242 5.38 2.63 -2.09
C ASN A 242 4.09 1.82 -1.93
N LEU A 243 2.97 2.49 -1.63
CA LEU A 243 1.65 1.87 -1.53
C LEU A 243 1.09 1.59 -2.93
N GLY A 244 0.77 0.35 -3.25
CA GLY A 244 0.16 -0.02 -4.53
C GLY A 244 -1.31 0.41 -4.61
N ILE A 245 -1.67 0.99 -5.74
CA ILE A 245 -3.03 1.44 -6.07
C ILE A 245 -3.45 0.79 -7.38
N PRO A 246 -4.49 -0.07 -7.36
CA PRO A 246 -4.97 -0.71 -8.57
C PRO A 246 -5.90 0.22 -9.34
N PHE A 247 -5.73 0.27 -10.67
CA PHE A 247 -6.66 0.93 -11.57
C PHE A 247 -7.65 -0.06 -12.21
N TRP A 248 -7.93 -1.16 -11.48
CA TRP A 248 -8.92 -2.17 -11.85
C TRP A 248 -9.68 -2.66 -10.62
N GLY A 249 -10.78 -3.32 -10.86
CA GLY A 249 -11.63 -3.94 -9.85
C GLY A 249 -11.92 -5.41 -10.13
N LYS A 250 -12.68 -6.04 -9.26
CA LYS A 250 -13.05 -7.46 -9.35
C LYS A 250 -14.56 -7.63 -9.35
N LYS A 251 -15.05 -8.46 -10.27
CA LYS A 251 -16.46 -8.79 -10.42
C LYS A 251 -16.74 -10.18 -9.88
N TYR A 252 -17.70 -10.27 -8.96
CA TYR A 252 -18.13 -11.52 -8.33
C TYR A 252 -19.60 -11.84 -8.66
N SER A 253 -19.94 -13.14 -8.71
CA SER A 253 -21.32 -13.59 -8.77
C SER A 253 -21.85 -13.84 -7.36
N THR A 254 -22.38 -12.78 -6.76
CA THR A 254 -22.98 -12.73 -5.43
C THR A 254 -23.86 -11.47 -5.31
N TYR A 255 -24.65 -11.38 -4.25
CA TYR A 255 -25.61 -10.28 -4.04
C TYR A 255 -25.08 -9.12 -3.20
N ASP A 256 -23.97 -9.31 -2.46
CA ASP A 256 -23.36 -8.25 -1.64
C ASP A 256 -21.89 -8.60 -1.34
N ILE A 257 -21.17 -7.61 -0.79
CA ILE A 257 -19.81 -7.78 -0.26
C ILE A 257 -19.81 -8.69 0.99
N ASN A 258 -18.70 -9.35 1.26
CA ASN A 258 -18.53 -10.28 2.38
C ASN A 258 -19.46 -11.51 2.35
N GLN A 259 -20.09 -11.78 1.21
CA GLN A 259 -20.90 -12.97 0.98
C GLN A 259 -20.15 -14.01 0.16
N SER A 260 -20.52 -15.28 0.33
CA SER A 260 -20.01 -16.34 -0.53
C SER A 260 -20.40 -16.08 -2.00
N PHE A 261 -19.55 -16.44 -2.92
CA PHE A 261 -19.75 -16.23 -4.34
C PHE A 261 -19.64 -17.56 -5.11
N SER A 262 -20.05 -17.55 -6.37
CA SER A 262 -19.96 -18.72 -7.25
C SER A 262 -19.28 -18.37 -8.58
N GLY A 263 -18.73 -19.37 -9.25
CA GLY A 263 -18.06 -19.20 -10.55
C GLY A 263 -16.71 -18.51 -10.45
N THR A 264 -16.23 -18.00 -11.56
CA THR A 264 -14.95 -17.29 -11.66
C THR A 264 -15.10 -15.81 -11.27
N VAL A 265 -14.09 -15.27 -10.60
CA VAL A 265 -13.94 -13.83 -10.38
C VAL A 265 -13.28 -13.23 -11.62
N GLU A 266 -13.83 -12.14 -12.13
CA GLU A 266 -13.33 -11.44 -13.31
C GLU A 266 -12.68 -10.13 -12.92
N ASP A 267 -11.50 -9.83 -13.50
CA ASP A 267 -10.92 -8.49 -13.39
C ASP A 267 -11.57 -7.56 -14.40
N MET A 268 -11.77 -6.30 -13.99
CA MET A 268 -12.35 -5.25 -14.84
C MET A 268 -11.52 -3.98 -14.69
N TRP A 269 -11.10 -3.38 -15.81
CA TRP A 269 -10.37 -2.14 -15.78
C TRP A 269 -11.29 -0.98 -15.37
N TYR A 270 -10.73 0.04 -14.75
CA TYR A 270 -11.52 1.17 -14.25
C TYR A 270 -12.43 1.80 -15.31
N HIS A 271 -11.91 2.00 -16.53
CA HIS A 271 -12.68 2.55 -17.64
C HIS A 271 -13.86 1.67 -18.10
N GLU A 272 -13.86 0.39 -17.77
CA GLU A 272 -14.99 -0.53 -18.01
C GLU A 272 -16.03 -0.45 -16.90
N ILE A 273 -15.60 -0.09 -15.67
CA ILE A 273 -16.48 -0.03 -14.49
C ILE A 273 -17.28 1.28 -14.46
N VAL A 274 -16.62 2.42 -14.68
CA VAL A 274 -17.25 3.75 -14.58
C VAL A 274 -18.54 3.90 -15.38
N PRO A 275 -18.65 3.43 -16.65
CA PRO A 275 -19.88 3.53 -17.42
C PRO A 275 -21.06 2.74 -16.85
N LEU A 276 -20.83 1.82 -15.92
CA LEU A 276 -21.86 1.00 -15.29
C LEU A 276 -22.54 1.73 -14.14
N ILE A 277 -21.90 2.71 -13.53
CA ILE A 277 -22.42 3.44 -12.37
C ILE A 277 -23.73 4.15 -12.74
N GLY A 278 -24.82 3.76 -12.05
CA GLY A 278 -26.17 4.28 -12.35
C GLY A 278 -26.79 3.76 -13.64
N ASN A 279 -26.13 2.83 -14.33
CA ASN A 279 -26.62 2.20 -15.55
C ASN A 279 -26.75 0.67 -15.34
N GLY A 280 -27.77 0.28 -14.60
CA GLY A 280 -28.00 -1.12 -14.19
C GLY A 280 -27.13 -1.59 -13.01
N TRP A 281 -26.43 -0.67 -12.34
CA TRP A 281 -25.61 -0.92 -11.19
C TRP A 281 -25.72 0.23 -10.18
N SER A 282 -26.03 -0.11 -8.93
CA SER A 282 -26.14 0.82 -7.81
C SER A 282 -24.79 0.98 -7.12
N TYR A 283 -24.40 2.25 -6.86
CA TYR A 283 -23.16 2.59 -6.15
C TYR A 283 -23.35 2.46 -4.64
N HIS A 284 -22.34 1.86 -3.99
CA HIS A 284 -22.25 1.71 -2.55
C HIS A 284 -20.84 2.10 -2.07
N TRP A 285 -20.76 2.52 -0.82
CA TRP A 285 -19.51 2.84 -0.13
C TRP A 285 -19.35 1.97 1.12
N ASP A 286 -18.23 1.27 1.23
CA ASP A 286 -17.86 0.56 2.45
C ASP A 286 -17.00 1.44 3.34
N SER A 287 -17.57 1.97 4.41
CA SER A 287 -16.90 2.86 5.35
C SER A 287 -15.84 2.15 6.21
N ASN A 288 -15.85 0.81 6.31
CA ASN A 288 -14.79 0.07 6.98
C ASN A 288 -13.55 -0.09 6.08
N ALA A 289 -13.77 -0.39 4.80
CA ALA A 289 -12.71 -0.58 3.82
C ALA A 289 -12.18 0.74 3.23
N PHE A 290 -12.95 1.83 3.31
CA PHE A 290 -12.73 3.08 2.57
C PHE A 290 -12.64 2.83 1.06
N CYS A 291 -13.55 2.01 0.56
CA CYS A 291 -13.61 1.62 -0.84
C CYS A 291 -15.04 1.59 -1.36
N PRO A 292 -15.26 1.94 -2.65
CA PRO A 292 -16.54 1.78 -3.31
C PRO A 292 -16.74 0.35 -3.81
N TYR A 293 -18.01 0.01 -4.03
CA TYR A 293 -18.41 -1.16 -4.80
C TYR A 293 -19.76 -0.92 -5.48
N LEU A 294 -20.04 -1.72 -6.49
CA LEU A 294 -21.32 -1.69 -7.21
C LEU A 294 -22.06 -2.98 -6.94
N ILE A 295 -23.39 -2.86 -6.78
CA ILE A 295 -24.31 -4.00 -6.81
C ILE A 295 -25.15 -3.87 -8.09
N LYS A 296 -25.23 -4.96 -8.86
CA LYS A 296 -26.10 -5.01 -10.02
C LYS A 296 -27.56 -4.90 -9.58
N ASP A 297 -28.40 -4.17 -10.31
CA ASP A 297 -29.79 -3.90 -9.91
C ASP A 297 -30.67 -5.16 -9.75
N ASP A 298 -30.27 -6.30 -10.33
CA ASP A 298 -30.87 -7.62 -10.13
C ASP A 298 -30.27 -8.41 -8.95
N GLU A 299 -29.34 -7.80 -8.19
CA GLU A 299 -28.66 -8.36 -7.02
C GLU A 299 -27.92 -9.70 -7.31
N THR A 300 -27.47 -9.93 -8.54
CA THR A 300 -26.79 -11.18 -8.93
C THR A 300 -25.28 -11.07 -8.99
N LYS A 301 -24.74 -9.83 -9.02
CA LYS A 301 -23.31 -9.56 -9.15
C LYS A 301 -22.92 -8.28 -8.39
N ILE A 302 -21.66 -8.27 -7.94
CA ILE A 302 -21.02 -7.05 -7.42
C ILE A 302 -19.71 -6.77 -8.18
N ILE A 303 -19.27 -5.51 -8.16
CA ILE A 303 -17.95 -5.10 -8.63
C ILE A 303 -17.31 -4.27 -7.53
N THR A 304 -16.10 -4.65 -7.10
CA THR A 304 -15.28 -3.91 -6.13
C THR A 304 -14.16 -3.21 -6.88
N PHE A 305 -13.85 -1.95 -6.54
CA PHE A 305 -12.88 -1.15 -7.28
C PHE A 305 -12.36 0.02 -6.44
N ASP A 306 -11.43 0.80 -6.98
CA ASP A 306 -11.02 2.10 -6.43
C ASP A 306 -11.57 3.23 -7.31
N ASN A 307 -11.90 4.36 -6.67
CA ASN A 307 -12.31 5.59 -7.33
C ASN A 307 -11.49 6.79 -6.81
N PRO A 308 -11.68 8.01 -7.32
CA PRO A 308 -10.95 9.18 -6.84
C PRO A 308 -11.03 9.40 -5.32
N GLU A 309 -12.16 9.07 -4.69
CA GLU A 309 -12.36 9.21 -3.24
C GLU A 309 -11.52 8.20 -2.45
N SER A 310 -11.58 6.90 -2.78
CA SER A 310 -10.77 5.87 -2.12
C SER A 310 -9.27 6.07 -2.33
N ILE A 311 -8.87 6.55 -3.52
CA ILE A 311 -7.48 6.92 -3.81
C ILE A 311 -7.04 8.10 -2.94
N GLY A 312 -7.91 9.11 -2.73
CA GLY A 312 -7.64 10.22 -1.81
C GLY A 312 -7.30 9.71 -0.41
N PHE A 313 -8.07 8.77 0.14
CA PHE A 313 -7.79 8.14 1.43
C PHE A 313 -6.48 7.33 1.42
N LYS A 314 -6.18 6.59 0.37
CA LYS A 314 -4.91 5.86 0.23
C LYS A 314 -3.70 6.79 0.17
N CYS A 315 -3.81 7.91 -0.54
CA CYS A 315 -2.77 8.94 -0.61
C CYS A 315 -2.52 9.57 0.76
N GLU A 316 -3.57 9.92 1.49
CA GLU A 316 -3.45 10.44 2.84
C GLU A 316 -2.86 9.41 3.81
N TYR A 317 -3.27 8.15 3.70
CA TYR A 317 -2.66 7.07 4.48
C TYR A 317 -1.15 6.97 4.19
N ALA A 318 -0.73 7.00 2.93
CA ALA A 318 0.68 6.95 2.56
C ALA A 318 1.48 8.11 3.18
N LYS A 319 0.94 9.34 3.17
CA LYS A 319 1.53 10.51 3.82
C LYS A 319 1.63 10.34 5.34
N THR A 320 0.53 9.98 6.01
CA THR A 320 0.48 9.86 7.48
C THR A 320 1.36 8.71 7.99
N GLN A 321 1.55 7.66 7.19
CA GLN A 321 2.46 6.57 7.48
C GLN A 321 3.91 6.86 7.11
N ASN A 322 4.22 8.04 6.55
CA ASN A 322 5.54 8.43 6.05
C ASN A 322 6.10 7.42 5.04
N LEU A 323 5.25 6.93 4.13
CA LEU A 323 5.70 6.07 3.05
C LEU A 323 6.48 6.87 2.01
N GLY A 324 7.40 6.22 1.31
CA GLY A 324 8.22 6.86 0.30
C GLY A 324 7.46 7.25 -0.97
N GLY A 325 6.32 6.60 -1.23
CA GLY A 325 5.55 6.85 -2.43
C GLY A 325 4.24 6.09 -2.51
N VAL A 326 3.63 6.23 -3.68
CA VAL A 326 2.54 5.38 -4.16
C VAL A 326 2.95 4.73 -5.48
N MET A 327 2.36 3.58 -5.79
CA MET A 327 2.61 2.85 -7.03
C MET A 327 1.28 2.52 -7.71
N ILE A 328 1.23 2.64 -9.02
CA ILE A 328 0.03 2.46 -9.84
C ILE A 328 0.18 1.19 -10.68
N TRP A 329 -0.75 0.26 -10.56
CA TRP A 329 -0.96 -0.83 -11.51
C TRP A 329 -2.36 -0.71 -12.11
N ALA A 330 -2.52 -0.29 -13.39
CA ALA A 330 -1.48 0.16 -14.29
C ALA A 330 -1.95 1.43 -15.01
N LEU A 331 -1.00 2.21 -15.48
CA LEU A 331 -1.26 3.37 -16.32
C LEU A 331 -2.12 2.99 -17.53
N GLY A 332 -3.07 3.83 -17.89
CA GLY A 332 -3.96 3.63 -19.03
C GLY A 332 -5.23 2.83 -18.73
N TYR A 333 -5.38 2.23 -17.54
CA TYR A 333 -6.61 1.54 -17.17
C TYR A 333 -7.73 2.50 -16.75
N ASP A 334 -7.40 3.77 -16.50
CA ASP A 334 -8.32 4.82 -16.05
C ASP A 334 -8.72 5.83 -17.15
N ILE A 335 -8.49 5.50 -18.42
CA ILE A 335 -8.84 6.42 -19.53
C ILE A 335 -10.35 6.38 -19.78
N VAL A 336 -11.07 7.37 -19.24
CA VAL A 336 -12.51 7.55 -19.43
C VAL A 336 -12.78 8.85 -20.19
N ASN A 337 -13.40 8.77 -21.36
CA ASN A 337 -13.70 9.93 -22.21
C ASN A 337 -12.48 10.84 -22.49
N GLY A 338 -11.27 10.26 -22.54
CA GLY A 338 -10.02 10.99 -22.75
C GLY A 338 -9.43 11.63 -21.50
N GLY A 339 -10.07 11.48 -20.33
CA GLY A 339 -9.53 11.89 -19.03
C GLY A 339 -8.92 10.71 -18.26
N GLN A 340 -8.07 11.02 -17.29
CA GLN A 340 -7.40 10.07 -16.39
C GLN A 340 -7.65 10.51 -14.93
N GLU A 341 -8.87 10.32 -14.45
CA GLU A 341 -9.28 10.89 -13.15
C GLU A 341 -8.61 10.25 -11.94
N LEU A 342 -8.15 8.99 -12.03
CA LEU A 342 -7.44 8.35 -10.93
C LEU A 342 -6.03 8.92 -10.77
N ILE A 343 -5.31 9.16 -11.86
CA ILE A 343 -4.00 9.86 -11.82
C ILE A 343 -4.19 11.28 -11.28
N GLN A 344 -5.21 12.02 -11.75
CA GLN A 344 -5.50 13.36 -11.25
C GLN A 344 -5.76 13.37 -9.75
N SER A 345 -6.53 12.39 -9.24
CA SER A 345 -6.77 12.23 -7.80
C SER A 345 -5.47 12.02 -7.02
N ILE A 346 -4.52 11.21 -7.54
CA ILE A 346 -3.19 11.05 -6.92
C ILE A 346 -2.45 12.40 -6.90
N GLY A 347 -2.42 13.13 -8.01
CA GLY A 347 -1.79 14.45 -8.08
C GLY A 347 -2.36 15.44 -7.07
N GLU A 348 -3.67 15.44 -6.92
CA GLU A 348 -4.38 16.33 -6.00
C GLU A 348 -4.20 15.96 -4.53
N ASN A 349 -4.24 14.68 -4.20
CA ASN A 349 -4.23 14.23 -2.82
C ASN A 349 -2.85 13.82 -2.30
N TYR A 350 -1.91 13.41 -3.18
CA TYR A 350 -0.59 12.98 -2.75
C TYR A 350 0.48 14.06 -2.87
N LEU A 351 0.52 14.80 -3.99
CA LEU A 351 1.58 15.74 -4.29
C LEU A 351 1.32 17.17 -3.81
N LYS A 352 0.06 17.59 -3.65
CA LYS A 352 -0.24 18.91 -3.10
C LYS A 352 0.04 18.92 -1.60
N ASN A 353 0.84 19.88 -1.16
CA ASN A 353 1.05 20.19 0.26
C ASN A 353 -0.10 21.09 0.74
N ASP A 354 -1.22 20.48 1.13
CA ASP A 354 -2.22 21.25 1.86
C ASP A 354 -1.74 21.49 3.28
N SER A 355 -1.59 22.76 3.63
CA SER A 355 -1.17 23.22 4.97
C SER A 355 -2.26 23.03 6.05
N GLU A 356 -3.38 22.42 5.71
CA GLU A 356 -4.42 22.00 6.64
C GLU A 356 -4.44 20.47 6.68
N ASN A 357 -3.69 19.90 7.62
CA ASN A 357 -3.79 18.49 7.96
C ASN A 357 -5.18 18.21 8.54
N ILE A 358 -6.17 17.97 7.69
CA ILE A 358 -7.40 17.27 8.08
C ILE A 358 -7.01 15.81 8.16
N ASN A 359 -6.83 15.31 9.38
CA ASN A 359 -6.56 13.90 9.62
C ASN A 359 -7.84 13.12 9.28
N LEU A 360 -7.92 12.59 8.04
CA LEU A 360 -9.11 11.91 7.50
C LEU A 360 -9.24 10.46 8.02
N PHE A 361 -8.21 9.95 8.71
CA PHE A 361 -8.24 8.59 9.22
C PHE A 361 -8.67 8.54 10.67
N PRO A 362 -9.33 7.45 11.07
CA PRO A 362 -9.54 7.18 12.47
C PRO A 362 -8.20 7.18 13.19
N GLU A 363 -8.00 8.12 14.10
CA GLU A 363 -6.81 8.15 14.92
C GLU A 363 -6.77 6.88 15.78
N SER A 364 -5.67 6.14 15.73
CA SER A 364 -5.49 4.97 16.59
C SER A 364 -5.30 5.42 18.03
N ILE A 365 -6.36 5.41 18.79
CA ILE A 365 -6.32 5.73 20.23
C ILE A 365 -5.98 4.47 21.02
N SER A 366 -4.97 4.58 21.87
CA SER A 366 -4.65 3.50 22.81
C SER A 366 -5.63 3.55 23.98
N ILE A 367 -6.44 2.50 24.10
CA ILE A 367 -7.34 2.30 25.26
C ILE A 367 -6.61 1.44 26.29
N LYS A 368 -6.42 1.99 27.50
CA LYS A 368 -5.93 1.24 28.65
C LYS A 368 -7.10 0.82 29.54
N ALA A 369 -7.21 -0.47 29.80
CA ALA A 369 -8.25 -1.01 30.66
C ALA A 369 -7.63 -1.83 31.79
N TYR A 370 -7.90 -1.44 33.04
CA TYR A 370 -7.31 -2.11 34.20
C TYR A 370 -8.18 -2.00 35.46
N PRO A 371 -8.09 -2.98 36.40
CA PRO A 371 -7.38 -4.23 36.20
C PRO A 371 -7.94 -5.05 35.03
N ASN A 372 -7.10 -5.86 34.38
CA ASN A 372 -7.53 -6.81 33.37
C ASN A 372 -6.68 -8.08 33.53
N PRO A 373 -7.23 -9.20 34.03
CA PRO A 373 -8.65 -9.46 34.36
C PRO A 373 -9.20 -8.63 35.53
N PHE A 374 -10.53 -8.44 35.56
CA PHE A 374 -11.24 -7.72 36.61
C PHE A 374 -12.44 -8.53 37.13
N ASN A 375 -12.94 -8.22 38.34
CA ASN A 375 -14.05 -8.95 38.99
C ASN A 375 -15.29 -8.10 39.31
N SER A 376 -15.16 -6.77 39.37
CA SER A 376 -16.31 -5.89 39.64
C SER A 376 -16.24 -4.57 38.88
N ASN A 377 -15.07 -3.99 38.73
CA ASN A 377 -14.88 -2.67 38.15
C ASN A 377 -13.62 -2.66 37.30
N CYS A 378 -13.74 -2.18 36.07
CA CYS A 378 -12.65 -1.96 35.15
C CYS A 378 -12.54 -0.46 34.82
N LYS A 379 -11.37 0.11 35.06
CA LYS A 379 -11.05 1.50 34.72
C LYS A 379 -10.59 1.57 33.27
N ILE A 380 -11.15 2.49 32.51
CA ILE A 380 -10.87 2.70 31.09
C ILE A 380 -10.24 4.08 30.95
N GLU A 381 -9.04 4.17 30.42
CA GLU A 381 -8.33 5.43 30.15
C GLU A 381 -7.92 5.51 28.69
N PHE A 382 -8.10 6.68 28.09
CA PHE A 382 -7.66 7.02 26.75
C PHE A 382 -7.41 8.52 26.64
N GLU A 383 -6.71 8.95 25.58
CA GLU A 383 -6.45 10.34 25.30
C GLU A 383 -7.04 10.70 23.92
N LEU A 384 -7.86 11.75 23.88
CA LEU A 384 -8.41 12.30 22.64
C LEU A 384 -7.46 13.37 22.09
N PRO A 385 -7.08 13.26 20.82
CA PRO A 385 -6.23 14.28 20.17
C PRO A 385 -6.99 15.56 19.83
N ASN A 386 -8.31 15.48 19.63
CA ASN A 386 -9.20 16.58 19.27
C ASN A 386 -10.51 16.49 20.05
N ASP A 387 -11.36 17.54 19.94
CA ASP A 387 -12.73 17.51 20.42
C ASP A 387 -13.54 16.57 19.52
N GLU A 388 -14.28 15.60 20.13
CA GLU A 388 -14.99 14.54 19.41
C GLU A 388 -16.39 14.28 20.00
N PHE A 389 -17.35 13.94 19.13
CA PHE A 389 -18.57 13.27 19.58
C PHE A 389 -18.30 11.77 19.67
N LEU A 390 -18.22 11.24 20.88
CA LEU A 390 -17.70 9.92 21.17
C LEU A 390 -18.79 8.99 21.72
N ASN A 391 -18.80 7.74 21.25
CA ASN A 391 -19.54 6.64 21.87
C ASN A 391 -18.53 5.67 22.51
N ILE A 392 -18.81 5.26 23.73
CA ILE A 392 -18.05 4.23 24.46
C ILE A 392 -19.01 3.08 24.75
N ASP A 393 -18.81 1.98 24.04
CA ASP A 393 -19.70 0.83 24.06
C ASP A 393 -18.98 -0.43 24.55
N ILE A 394 -19.72 -1.31 25.21
CA ILE A 394 -19.25 -2.63 25.61
C ILE A 394 -19.97 -3.69 24.77
N TYR A 395 -19.19 -4.64 24.24
CA TYR A 395 -19.70 -5.77 23.47
C TYR A 395 -19.23 -7.12 24.05
N SER A 396 -20.02 -8.16 23.87
CA SER A 396 -19.63 -9.54 24.16
C SER A 396 -18.63 -10.05 23.11
N ILE A 397 -18.01 -11.20 23.35
CA ILE A 397 -17.17 -11.90 22.36
C ILE A 397 -17.92 -12.27 21.07
N ARG A 398 -19.26 -12.29 21.10
CA ARG A 398 -20.11 -12.56 19.94
C ARG A 398 -20.52 -11.31 19.18
N GLY A 399 -20.02 -10.12 19.59
CA GLY A 399 -20.40 -8.83 19.02
C GLY A 399 -21.77 -8.31 19.52
N GLU A 400 -22.37 -8.95 20.54
CA GLU A 400 -23.64 -8.51 21.11
C GLU A 400 -23.39 -7.24 21.95
N PHE A 401 -24.19 -6.19 21.72
CA PHE A 401 -24.14 -4.98 22.53
C PHE A 401 -24.54 -5.27 23.98
N ILE A 402 -23.74 -4.82 24.92
CA ILE A 402 -23.95 -5.03 26.35
C ILE A 402 -24.39 -3.73 27.02
N GLU A 403 -23.63 -2.66 26.87
CA GLU A 403 -23.88 -1.38 27.56
C GLU A 403 -23.22 -0.22 26.82
N ASN A 404 -23.86 0.95 26.80
CA ASN A 404 -23.22 2.20 26.42
C ASN A 404 -22.77 2.94 27.69
N LEU A 405 -21.48 3.18 27.83
CA LEU A 405 -20.88 3.87 28.98
C LEU A 405 -20.94 5.40 28.81
N PHE A 406 -20.93 5.85 27.58
CA PHE A 406 -20.98 7.27 27.25
C PHE A 406 -21.36 7.50 25.78
N SER A 407 -22.18 8.52 25.54
CA SER A 407 -22.43 9.08 24.21
C SER A 407 -22.54 10.60 24.30
N GLY A 408 -21.69 11.34 23.58
CA GLY A 408 -21.71 12.81 23.60
C GLY A 408 -20.38 13.46 23.24
N GLU A 409 -20.32 14.78 23.30
CA GLU A 409 -19.12 15.56 23.04
C GLU A 409 -18.09 15.44 24.17
N LYS A 410 -16.82 15.28 23.80
CA LYS A 410 -15.65 15.29 24.67
C LYS A 410 -14.55 16.17 24.08
N SER A 411 -13.95 16.98 24.95
CA SER A 411 -12.83 17.81 24.55
C SER A 411 -11.55 16.99 24.40
N LYS A 412 -10.60 17.52 23.62
CA LYS A 412 -9.21 17.05 23.56
C LYS A 412 -8.62 16.83 24.97
N GLY A 413 -7.87 15.73 25.14
CA GLY A 413 -7.14 15.42 26.36
C GLY A 413 -7.45 14.04 26.95
N GLN A 414 -7.01 13.81 28.17
CA GLN A 414 -7.15 12.54 28.85
C GLN A 414 -8.55 12.34 29.43
N HIS A 415 -9.13 11.18 29.18
CA HIS A 415 -10.44 10.78 29.68
C HIS A 415 -10.37 9.50 30.45
N ARG A 416 -11.32 9.35 31.41
CA ARG A 416 -11.41 8.21 32.30
C ARG A 416 -12.85 7.83 32.54
N TYR A 417 -13.13 6.53 32.38
CA TYR A 417 -14.41 5.89 32.62
C TYR A 417 -14.25 4.67 33.51
N HIS A 418 -15.37 4.21 34.06
CA HIS A 418 -15.42 3.00 34.86
C HIS A 418 -16.56 2.13 34.40
N TRP A 419 -16.25 0.90 34.05
CA TRP A 419 -17.29 -0.11 33.83
C TRP A 419 -17.48 -0.92 35.11
N ASN A 420 -18.65 -0.76 35.76
CA ASN A 420 -19.00 -1.48 37.00
C ASN A 420 -20.08 -2.49 36.70
N VAL A 421 -19.69 -3.76 36.68
CA VAL A 421 -20.58 -4.89 36.34
C VAL A 421 -21.67 -5.12 37.38
N ASN A 422 -21.41 -4.74 38.65
CA ASN A 422 -22.38 -4.89 39.73
C ASN A 422 -23.56 -3.88 39.66
N SER A 423 -23.42 -2.83 38.86
CA SER A 423 -24.49 -1.85 38.60
C SER A 423 -25.42 -2.22 37.47
N MET A 424 -25.13 -3.31 36.73
CA MET A 424 -25.92 -3.74 35.59
C MET A 424 -27.26 -4.36 36.01
N ILE A 425 -28.30 -4.11 35.23
CA ILE A 425 -29.63 -4.66 35.45
C ILE A 425 -29.67 -6.15 35.08
N SER A 426 -28.78 -6.61 34.19
CA SER A 426 -28.67 -8.01 33.77
C SER A 426 -27.41 -8.66 34.34
N ASP A 427 -27.55 -9.89 34.83
CA ASP A 427 -26.43 -10.69 35.38
C ASP A 427 -25.58 -11.20 34.20
N ILE A 428 -24.36 -10.70 34.09
CA ILE A 428 -23.41 -11.15 33.05
C ILE A 428 -22.52 -12.26 33.63
N SER A 429 -22.16 -13.21 32.76
CA SER A 429 -21.25 -14.30 33.10
C SER A 429 -19.79 -13.92 32.88
N SER A 430 -18.87 -14.60 33.62
CA SER A 430 -17.44 -14.49 33.33
C SER A 430 -17.15 -14.72 31.85
N GLY A 431 -16.30 -13.88 31.24
CA GLY A 431 -16.03 -13.97 29.82
C GLY A 431 -15.19 -12.83 29.28
N VAL A 432 -14.92 -12.91 28.00
CA VAL A 432 -14.23 -11.85 27.24
C VAL A 432 -15.24 -10.83 26.73
N PHE A 433 -14.90 -9.56 26.90
CA PHE A 433 -15.66 -8.41 26.41
C PHE A 433 -14.72 -7.47 25.66
N PHE A 434 -15.32 -6.61 24.84
CA PHE A 434 -14.61 -5.55 24.12
C PHE A 434 -15.16 -4.19 24.52
N ILE A 435 -14.25 -3.26 24.83
CA ILE A 435 -14.56 -1.84 24.98
C ILE A 435 -14.30 -1.22 23.62
N SER A 436 -15.29 -0.57 23.03
CA SER A 436 -15.20 0.12 21.74
C SER A 436 -15.35 1.62 21.95
N LEU A 437 -14.47 2.41 21.37
CA LEU A 437 -14.57 3.87 21.23
C LEU A 437 -14.82 4.21 19.77
N ASN A 438 -15.94 4.85 19.51
CA ASN A 438 -16.35 5.22 18.15
C ASN A 438 -16.71 6.70 18.05
N SER A 439 -16.16 7.39 17.07
CA SER A 439 -16.57 8.72 16.61
C SER A 439 -16.49 8.78 15.08
N GLU A 440 -16.70 9.93 14.47
CA GLU A 440 -16.46 10.13 13.04
C GLU A 440 -14.99 9.87 12.65
N ARG A 441 -14.03 10.08 13.59
CA ARG A 441 -12.59 10.00 13.36
C ARG A 441 -11.90 8.90 14.15
N ILE A 442 -12.58 8.27 15.10
CA ILE A 442 -11.99 7.30 16.02
C ILE A 442 -12.77 5.99 15.92
N ASN A 443 -12.04 4.91 15.65
CA ASN A 443 -12.55 3.55 15.78
C ASN A 443 -11.47 2.72 16.48
N ALA A 444 -11.63 2.52 17.80
CA ALA A 444 -10.65 1.81 18.60
C ALA A 444 -11.35 0.82 19.55
N ALA A 445 -10.75 -0.36 19.72
CA ALA A 445 -11.28 -1.35 20.65
C ALA A 445 -10.17 -2.01 21.48
N THR A 446 -10.50 -2.40 22.71
CA THR A 446 -9.59 -3.18 23.55
C THR A 446 -10.33 -4.34 24.20
N LYS A 447 -9.62 -5.47 24.34
CA LYS A 447 -10.13 -6.69 24.96
C LYS A 447 -9.95 -6.67 26.47
N ILE A 448 -11.01 -7.04 27.20
CA ILE A 448 -10.99 -7.21 28.66
C ILE A 448 -11.55 -8.57 29.08
N LEU A 449 -11.09 -9.08 30.23
CA LEU A 449 -11.52 -10.35 30.77
C LEU A 449 -12.23 -10.11 32.13
N TYR A 450 -13.52 -10.40 32.20
CA TYR A 450 -14.30 -10.38 33.41
C TYR A 450 -14.29 -11.76 34.07
N LEU A 451 -14.00 -11.80 35.39
CA LEU A 451 -14.02 -12.99 36.22
C LEU A 451 -14.99 -12.74 37.41
N LYS A 452 -16.14 -13.41 37.41
CA LYS A 452 -17.14 -13.32 38.47
C LYS A 452 -16.65 -13.95 39.76
#